data_0bc77f0205324f537486c52cf698adcd
#
_entry.id   0bc77f0205324f537486c52cf698adcd
#
_cell.length_a   1.000
_cell.length_b   1.000
_cell.length_c   1.000
_cell.angle_alpha   90.00
_cell.angle_beta   90.00
_cell.angle_gamma   90.00
#
_symmetry.space_group_name_H-M   'P 1'
#
loop_
_entity.id
_entity.type
_entity.pdbx_description
1 polymer ?
#
loop_
_entity_poly.entity_id
_entity_poly.type
_entity_poly.pdbx_seq_one_letter_code
_entity_poly.pdbx_strand_id
1 'polypeptide(L)'
;NLYDSIYKKLGKLSDRLEVFPAHGQGSLCGKGMSSKTSTTLGYERRTNPLLRLGSLNEFKKHFMQEYPARPKSFSHIIAMNTKGAPLLDRHADDRPLTPSQFREAMERGAKVIDTRDAPAYGGVHIPGSINIGFGSQMANWIGMAVEPESDILLVFTEDEKYRDMCALLFRIGYDNILGYLQGGVPGWQEHGYPIERLSLRSVQELRLEIT
;
A
#
# COMPACT_ATOMS: atom_id res chain seq x y z
N ASN A 1 -16.97 -19.95 10.63
CA ASN A 1 -15.65 -19.55 10.17
C ASN A 1 -15.42 -19.97 8.70
N LEU A 2 -14.28 -19.60 8.08
CA LEU A 2 -13.99 -19.89 6.66
C LEU A 2 -14.03 -21.42 6.36
N TYR A 3 -13.42 -22.23 7.19
CA TYR A 3 -13.46 -23.67 7.08
C TYR A 3 -14.89 -24.23 7.05
N ASP A 4 -15.74 -23.80 7.99
CA ASP A 4 -17.13 -24.27 8.02
C ASP A 4 -17.92 -23.79 6.80
N SER A 5 -17.66 -22.59 6.33
CA SER A 5 -18.29 -22.09 5.09
C SER A 5 -17.93 -22.94 3.87
N ILE A 6 -16.67 -23.28 3.72
CA ILE A 6 -16.17 -24.06 2.57
C ILE A 6 -16.63 -25.53 2.70
N TYR A 7 -16.32 -26.20 3.81
CA TYR A 7 -16.49 -27.66 3.89
C TYR A 7 -17.89 -28.09 4.33
N LYS A 8 -18.55 -27.28 5.21
CA LYS A 8 -19.87 -27.68 5.74
C LYS A 8 -21.04 -27.04 4.99
N LYS A 9 -20.88 -25.81 4.47
CA LYS A 9 -21.96 -25.15 3.71
C LYS A 9 -21.82 -25.44 2.22
N LEU A 10 -20.73 -24.97 1.58
CA LEU A 10 -20.51 -25.22 0.15
C LEU A 10 -20.24 -26.71 -0.15
N GLY A 11 -19.65 -27.42 0.79
CA GLY A 11 -19.39 -28.86 0.66
C GLY A 11 -20.64 -29.72 0.45
N LYS A 12 -21.84 -29.26 0.83
CA LYS A 12 -23.12 -29.96 0.66
C LYS A 12 -23.83 -29.67 -0.67
N LEU A 13 -23.32 -28.71 -1.42
CA LEU A 13 -23.94 -28.30 -2.68
C LEU A 13 -23.56 -29.21 -3.83
N SER A 14 -24.38 -29.23 -4.88
CA SER A 14 -24.17 -30.06 -6.06
C SER A 14 -22.87 -29.69 -6.81
N ASP A 15 -22.18 -30.70 -7.32
CA ASP A 15 -21.00 -30.56 -8.18
C ASP A 15 -21.27 -29.80 -9.49
N ARG A 16 -22.53 -29.76 -9.92
CA ARG A 16 -22.97 -29.09 -11.17
C ARG A 16 -23.11 -27.58 -11.02
N LEU A 17 -23.04 -27.04 -9.78
CA LEU A 17 -23.19 -25.61 -9.58
C LEU A 17 -22.01 -24.86 -10.19
N GLU A 18 -22.35 -23.87 -10.97
CA GLU A 18 -21.37 -22.92 -11.51
C GLU A 18 -20.93 -21.94 -10.44
N VAL A 19 -19.64 -21.61 -10.47
CA VAL A 19 -18.99 -20.67 -9.55
C VAL A 19 -18.39 -19.55 -10.38
N PHE A 20 -18.83 -18.32 -10.10
CA PHE A 20 -18.30 -17.11 -10.70
C PHE A 20 -17.50 -16.35 -9.64
N PRO A 21 -16.16 -16.26 -9.77
CA PRO A 21 -15.35 -15.54 -8.81
C PRO A 21 -15.63 -14.03 -8.90
N ALA A 22 -15.63 -13.35 -7.75
CA ALA A 22 -15.83 -11.91 -7.68
C ALA A 22 -14.66 -11.09 -8.24
N HIS A 23 -13.48 -11.70 -8.36
CA HIS A 23 -12.24 -11.08 -8.83
C HIS A 23 -11.57 -11.93 -9.90
N GLY A 24 -10.89 -11.28 -10.83
CA GLY A 24 -10.11 -11.94 -11.89
C GLY A 24 -8.68 -12.31 -11.45
N GLN A 25 -7.96 -12.95 -12.35
CA GLN A 25 -6.55 -13.29 -12.19
C GLN A 25 -5.72 -12.02 -11.93
N GLY A 26 -4.74 -12.12 -11.03
CA GLY A 26 -3.88 -10.98 -10.64
C GLY A 26 -4.48 -10.07 -9.57
N SER A 27 -5.67 -10.39 -9.05
CA SER A 27 -6.24 -9.69 -7.89
C SER A 27 -5.36 -9.87 -6.65
N LEU A 28 -5.22 -8.80 -5.86
CA LEU A 28 -4.52 -8.83 -4.56
C LEU A 28 -5.16 -9.80 -3.56
N CYS A 29 -6.45 -10.13 -3.73
CA CYS A 29 -7.21 -11.00 -2.85
C CYS A 29 -7.14 -12.48 -3.22
N GLY A 30 -6.61 -12.83 -4.40
CA GLY A 30 -6.64 -14.20 -4.93
C GLY A 30 -5.28 -14.71 -5.34
N LYS A 31 -4.63 -15.50 -4.50
CA LYS A 31 -3.47 -16.29 -4.91
C LYS A 31 -3.92 -17.49 -5.75
N GLY A 32 -3.23 -17.74 -6.85
CA GLY A 32 -3.45 -18.94 -7.66
C GLY A 32 -4.75 -18.98 -8.45
N MET A 33 -5.40 -17.86 -8.68
CA MET A 33 -6.58 -17.80 -9.54
C MET A 33 -6.21 -18.12 -10.99
N SER A 34 -7.00 -19.00 -11.61
CA SER A 34 -6.85 -19.30 -13.03
C SER A 34 -7.39 -18.16 -13.91
N SER A 35 -7.05 -18.17 -15.20
CA SER A 35 -7.60 -17.24 -16.19
C SER A 35 -9.07 -17.49 -16.54
N LYS A 36 -9.67 -18.55 -16.01
CA LYS A 36 -11.08 -18.88 -16.27
C LYS A 36 -12.00 -17.91 -15.54
N THR A 37 -13.01 -17.43 -16.24
CA THR A 37 -14.03 -16.52 -15.71
C THR A 37 -15.10 -17.23 -14.89
N SER A 38 -15.24 -18.56 -15.05
CA SER A 38 -16.15 -19.41 -14.27
C SER A 38 -15.58 -20.80 -14.11
N THR A 39 -16.11 -21.54 -13.15
CA THR A 39 -15.79 -22.96 -12.91
C THR A 39 -17.01 -23.69 -12.37
N THR A 40 -16.91 -24.98 -12.06
CA THR A 40 -17.94 -25.70 -11.32
C THR A 40 -17.41 -26.17 -9.98
N LEU A 41 -18.31 -26.32 -9.02
CA LEU A 41 -17.94 -26.76 -7.68
C LEU A 41 -17.28 -28.15 -7.70
N GLY A 42 -17.75 -29.03 -8.58
CA GLY A 42 -17.16 -30.35 -8.76
C GLY A 42 -15.76 -30.31 -9.37
N TYR A 43 -15.51 -29.38 -10.31
CA TYR A 43 -14.15 -29.18 -10.84
C TYR A 43 -13.20 -28.69 -9.73
N GLU A 44 -13.62 -27.68 -8.97
CA GLU A 44 -12.82 -27.14 -7.85
C GLU A 44 -12.51 -28.21 -6.79
N ARG A 45 -13.47 -29.06 -6.43
CA ARG A 45 -13.23 -30.16 -5.48
C ARG A 45 -12.16 -31.14 -5.95
N ARG A 46 -12.06 -31.36 -7.26
CA ARG A 46 -11.06 -32.29 -7.84
C ARG A 46 -9.69 -31.68 -8.04
N THR A 47 -9.64 -30.36 -8.31
CA THR A 47 -8.41 -29.71 -8.78
C THR A 47 -7.83 -28.70 -7.79
N ASN A 48 -8.66 -28.07 -6.94
CA ASN A 48 -8.22 -27.04 -6.01
C ASN A 48 -7.58 -27.69 -4.77
N PRO A 49 -6.28 -27.47 -4.53
CA PRO A 49 -5.59 -28.08 -3.38
C PRO A 49 -6.25 -27.74 -2.04
N LEU A 50 -6.78 -26.51 -1.90
CA LEU A 50 -7.43 -26.05 -0.65
C LEU A 50 -8.70 -26.82 -0.31
N LEU A 51 -9.44 -27.30 -1.32
CA LEU A 51 -10.64 -28.09 -1.11
C LEU A 51 -10.33 -29.58 -0.84
N ARG A 52 -9.08 -29.98 -0.97
CA ARG A 52 -8.62 -31.36 -0.76
C ARG A 52 -7.93 -31.58 0.59
N LEU A 53 -7.82 -30.55 1.42
CA LEU A 53 -7.25 -30.66 2.76
C LEU A 53 -8.19 -31.48 3.65
N GLY A 54 -7.65 -32.51 4.32
CA GLY A 54 -8.45 -33.50 5.04
C GLY A 54 -8.95 -33.02 6.43
N SER A 55 -8.37 -31.98 6.99
CA SER A 55 -8.69 -31.55 8.34
C SER A 55 -8.61 -30.03 8.57
N LEU A 56 -9.26 -29.55 9.62
CA LEU A 56 -9.17 -28.16 10.08
C LEU A 56 -7.72 -27.77 10.41
N ASN A 57 -6.92 -28.71 10.93
CA ASN A 57 -5.54 -28.43 11.29
C ASN A 57 -4.66 -28.24 10.06
N GLU A 58 -4.81 -29.05 9.03
CA GLU A 58 -4.13 -28.89 7.75
C GLU A 58 -4.53 -27.58 7.08
N PHE A 59 -5.82 -27.24 7.10
CA PHE A 59 -6.34 -25.97 6.59
C PHE A 59 -5.71 -24.78 7.31
N LYS A 60 -5.68 -24.80 8.65
CA LYS A 60 -5.01 -23.75 9.44
C LYS A 60 -3.53 -23.65 9.11
N LYS A 61 -2.82 -24.79 9.06
CA LYS A 61 -1.39 -24.83 8.74
C LYS A 61 -1.10 -24.22 7.38
N HIS A 62 -1.89 -24.56 6.36
CA HIS A 62 -1.73 -24.04 5.01
C HIS A 62 -1.94 -22.51 4.97
N PHE A 63 -3.03 -22.01 5.57
CA PHE A 63 -3.32 -20.57 5.57
C PHE A 63 -2.36 -19.75 6.41
N MET A 64 -1.85 -20.28 7.52
CA MET A 64 -0.95 -19.57 8.41
C MET A 64 0.49 -19.48 7.87
N GLN A 65 0.91 -20.39 7.00
CA GLN A 65 2.25 -20.38 6.41
C GLN A 65 2.46 -19.28 5.35
N GLU A 66 1.39 -18.80 4.75
CA GLU A 66 1.45 -17.85 3.62
C GLU A 66 0.76 -16.51 3.90
N TYR A 67 0.58 -16.16 5.18
CA TYR A 67 -0.07 -14.90 5.50
C TYR A 67 0.89 -13.74 5.23
N PRO A 68 0.60 -12.86 4.25
CA PRO A 68 1.40 -11.67 4.05
C PRO A 68 1.34 -10.76 5.28
N ALA A 69 2.40 -10.01 5.53
CA ALA A 69 2.38 -9.00 6.56
C ALA A 69 1.19 -8.04 6.35
N ARG A 70 0.43 -7.81 7.41
CA ARG A 70 -0.71 -6.89 7.34
C ARG A 70 -0.19 -5.46 7.28
N PRO A 71 -0.76 -4.61 6.41
CA PRO A 71 -0.50 -3.18 6.46
C PRO A 71 -0.83 -2.62 7.86
N LYS A 72 -0.03 -1.70 8.36
CA LYS A 72 -0.25 -1.02 9.64
C LYS A 72 -1.62 -0.32 9.69
N SER A 73 -2.03 0.24 8.56
CA SER A 73 -3.33 0.89 8.38
C SER A 73 -4.54 -0.04 8.52
N PHE A 74 -4.38 -1.36 8.38
CA PHE A 74 -5.51 -2.28 8.26
C PHE A 74 -6.40 -2.30 9.51
N SER A 75 -5.81 -2.37 10.70
CA SER A 75 -6.56 -2.34 11.96
C SER A 75 -7.22 -0.98 12.19
N HIS A 76 -6.56 0.10 11.80
CA HIS A 76 -7.07 1.47 11.88
C HIS A 76 -8.31 1.64 10.98
N ILE A 77 -8.23 1.21 9.72
CA ILE A 77 -9.35 1.24 8.77
C ILE A 77 -10.55 0.44 9.30
N ILE A 78 -10.32 -0.76 9.84
CA ILE A 78 -11.40 -1.59 10.42
C ILE A 78 -12.05 -0.88 11.60
N ALA A 79 -11.26 -0.30 12.50
CA ALA A 79 -11.78 0.43 13.66
C ALA A 79 -12.60 1.65 13.24
N MET A 80 -12.08 2.42 12.26
CA MET A 80 -12.75 3.58 11.69
C MET A 80 -14.09 3.21 11.03
N ASN A 81 -14.11 2.16 10.20
CA ASN A 81 -15.32 1.68 9.55
C ASN A 81 -16.36 1.14 10.55
N THR A 82 -15.91 0.58 11.67
CA THR A 82 -16.81 0.06 12.71
C THR A 82 -17.46 1.18 13.52
N LYS A 83 -16.72 2.25 13.81
CA LYS A 83 -17.19 3.41 14.58
C LYS A 83 -17.94 4.43 13.73
N GLY A 84 -17.78 4.40 12.43
CA GLY A 84 -18.11 5.47 11.48
C GLY A 84 -16.92 6.39 11.27
N ALA A 85 -16.66 6.75 10.00
CA ALA A 85 -15.59 7.69 9.67
C ALA A 85 -15.92 9.08 10.22
N PRO A 86 -14.95 9.79 10.80
CA PRO A 86 -15.13 11.17 11.20
C PRO A 86 -15.38 12.06 9.97
N LEU A 87 -16.07 13.17 10.17
CA LEU A 87 -16.13 14.20 9.13
C LEU A 87 -14.73 14.79 8.96
N LEU A 88 -14.28 14.90 7.72
CA LEU A 88 -13.05 15.60 7.42
C LEU A 88 -13.30 17.11 7.60
N ASP A 89 -12.78 17.68 8.67
CA ASP A 89 -12.82 19.14 8.92
C ASP A 89 -11.91 19.89 7.92
N ARG A 90 -11.08 19.17 7.21
CA ARG A 90 -10.09 19.72 6.29
C ARG A 90 -10.34 19.14 4.90
N HIS A 91 -10.73 20.03 4.00
CA HIS A 91 -10.63 19.71 2.58
C HIS A 91 -9.14 19.61 2.21
N ALA A 92 -8.86 18.93 1.08
CA ALA A 92 -7.52 18.93 0.49
C ALA A 92 -7.21 20.34 -0.07
N ASP A 93 -7.23 21.33 0.82
CA ASP A 93 -6.83 22.68 0.47
C ASP A 93 -5.35 22.67 0.11
N ASP A 94 -5.02 23.44 -0.89
CA ASP A 94 -3.65 23.59 -1.33
C ASP A 94 -2.79 24.15 -0.18
N ARG A 95 -1.76 23.39 0.24
CA ARG A 95 -0.93 23.71 1.40
C ARG A 95 0.55 23.65 1.06
N PRO A 96 1.04 24.61 0.24
CA PRO A 96 2.46 24.75 0.05
C PRO A 96 3.14 25.18 1.35
N LEU A 97 4.20 24.49 1.72
CA LEU A 97 5.07 24.84 2.83
C LEU A 97 6.39 25.33 2.28
N THR A 98 6.85 26.49 2.72
CA THR A 98 8.20 26.93 2.41
C THR A 98 9.21 25.88 2.90
N PRO A 99 10.42 25.79 2.30
CA PRO A 99 11.44 24.84 2.75
C PRO A 99 11.75 24.95 4.26
N SER A 100 11.68 26.14 4.85
CA SER A 100 11.86 26.35 6.29
C SER A 100 10.72 25.72 7.10
N GLN A 101 9.46 25.99 6.75
CA GLN A 101 8.29 25.41 7.42
C GLN A 101 8.25 23.88 7.29
N PHE A 102 8.62 23.39 6.13
CA PHE A 102 8.70 21.95 5.85
C PHE A 102 9.76 21.29 6.75
N ARG A 103 10.95 21.87 6.83
CA ARG A 103 12.01 21.42 7.73
C ARG A 103 11.59 21.41 9.19
N GLU A 104 10.97 22.48 9.67
CA GLU A 104 10.46 22.55 11.05
C GLU A 104 9.45 21.43 11.35
N ALA A 105 8.58 21.10 10.40
CA ALA A 105 7.64 20.00 10.55
C ALA A 105 8.36 18.63 10.58
N MET A 106 9.40 18.44 9.77
CA MET A 106 10.27 17.25 9.85
C MET A 106 10.94 17.11 11.22
N GLU A 107 11.50 18.20 11.74
CA GLU A 107 12.16 18.23 13.05
C GLU A 107 11.19 17.90 14.20
N ARG A 108 9.89 18.17 14.04
CA ARG A 108 8.82 17.74 14.95
C ARG A 108 8.40 16.29 14.77
N GLY A 109 8.96 15.57 13.80
CA GLY A 109 8.73 14.13 13.59
C GLY A 109 7.77 13.77 12.48
N ALA A 110 7.32 14.74 11.67
CA ALA A 110 6.49 14.46 10.50
C ALA A 110 7.22 13.54 9.50
N LYS A 111 6.48 12.65 8.87
CA LYS A 111 6.99 11.69 7.89
C LYS A 111 6.96 12.30 6.50
N VAL A 112 8.09 12.32 5.83
CA VAL A 112 8.20 12.82 4.47
C VAL A 112 7.98 11.67 3.49
N ILE A 113 6.96 11.79 2.67
CA ILE A 113 6.67 10.87 1.55
C ILE A 113 7.05 11.57 0.25
N ASP A 114 8.07 11.07 -0.40
CA ASP A 114 8.47 11.52 -1.73
C ASP A 114 7.76 10.67 -2.78
N THR A 115 6.85 11.30 -3.51
CA THR A 115 5.98 10.62 -4.48
C THR A 115 6.53 10.65 -5.90
N ARG A 116 7.73 11.16 -6.09
CA ARG A 116 8.43 11.13 -7.38
C ARG A 116 8.81 9.70 -7.76
N ASP A 117 9.17 9.51 -9.01
CA ASP A 117 9.67 8.22 -9.48
C ASP A 117 11.01 7.84 -8.81
N ALA A 118 11.33 6.55 -8.81
CA ALA A 118 12.51 6.04 -8.14
C ALA A 118 13.84 6.61 -8.71
N PRO A 119 14.01 6.84 -10.02
CA PRO A 119 15.18 7.51 -10.55
C PRO A 119 15.37 8.95 -10.07
N ALA A 120 14.30 9.75 -10.03
CA ALA A 120 14.36 11.12 -9.51
C ALA A 120 14.71 11.15 -8.02
N TYR A 121 14.10 10.26 -7.24
CA TYR A 121 14.43 10.10 -5.83
C TYR A 121 15.86 9.64 -5.61
N GLY A 122 16.32 8.61 -6.35
CA GLY A 122 17.69 8.09 -6.28
C GLY A 122 18.73 9.14 -6.65
N GLY A 123 18.43 9.99 -7.64
CA GLY A 123 19.31 11.08 -8.06
C GLY A 123 19.52 12.14 -6.98
N VAL A 124 18.48 12.52 -6.27
CA VAL A 124 18.52 13.46 -5.16
C VAL A 124 17.21 13.38 -4.33
N HIS A 125 17.32 13.31 -3.00
CA HIS A 125 16.18 13.34 -2.10
C HIS A 125 16.50 14.00 -0.76
N ILE A 126 15.46 14.29 0.00
CA ILE A 126 15.56 14.83 1.35
C ILE A 126 15.91 13.69 2.31
N PRO A 127 16.94 13.84 3.18
CA PRO A 127 17.33 12.83 4.15
C PRO A 127 16.15 12.37 5.02
N GLY A 128 16.04 11.05 5.19
CA GLY A 128 14.96 10.45 5.99
C GLY A 128 13.58 10.41 5.31
N SER A 129 13.44 10.87 4.07
CA SER A 129 12.22 10.71 3.29
C SER A 129 12.03 9.26 2.83
N ILE A 130 10.78 8.87 2.60
CA ILE A 130 10.40 7.54 2.11
C ILE A 130 9.88 7.71 0.68
N ASN A 131 10.49 7.01 -0.28
CA ASN A 131 9.99 7.06 -1.66
C ASN A 131 8.84 6.09 -1.87
N ILE A 132 7.68 6.64 -2.20
CA ILE A 132 6.49 5.88 -2.59
C ILE A 132 5.87 6.61 -3.78
N GLY A 133 6.22 6.20 -4.98
CA GLY A 133 5.78 6.83 -6.21
C GLY A 133 4.25 6.96 -6.32
N PHE A 134 3.79 8.08 -6.86
CA PHE A 134 2.37 8.31 -7.09
C PHE A 134 1.79 7.29 -8.07
N GLY A 135 0.69 6.65 -7.68
CA GLY A 135 0.01 5.64 -8.48
C GLY A 135 -1.00 4.82 -7.69
N SER A 136 -1.61 3.84 -8.34
CA SER A 136 -2.68 3.01 -7.79
C SER A 136 -2.30 2.23 -6.52
N GLN A 137 -1.02 1.97 -6.28
CA GLN A 137 -0.51 1.25 -5.11
C GLN A 137 0.02 2.16 -4.01
N MET A 138 0.05 3.48 -4.22
CA MET A 138 0.59 4.45 -3.25
C MET A 138 -0.04 4.28 -1.86
N ALA A 139 -1.37 4.23 -1.77
CA ALA A 139 -2.08 4.08 -0.51
C ALA A 139 -1.71 2.77 0.23
N ASN A 140 -1.55 1.66 -0.51
CA ASN A 140 -1.14 0.38 0.07
C ASN A 140 0.27 0.45 0.67
N TRP A 141 1.23 1.02 -0.07
CA TRP A 141 2.61 1.13 0.39
C TRP A 141 2.74 2.08 1.58
N ILE A 142 2.03 3.21 1.56
CA ILE A 142 1.98 4.12 2.72
C ILE A 142 1.38 3.39 3.93
N GLY A 143 0.28 2.67 3.74
CA GLY A 143 -0.35 1.87 4.80
C GLY A 143 0.54 0.78 5.39
N MET A 144 1.57 0.33 4.68
CA MET A 144 2.58 -0.61 5.20
C MET A 144 3.75 0.07 5.89
N ALA A 145 4.19 1.22 5.37
CA ALA A 145 5.43 1.88 5.79
C ALA A 145 5.23 2.88 6.94
N VAL A 146 4.07 3.55 6.98
CA VAL A 146 3.80 4.69 7.87
C VAL A 146 2.70 4.33 8.87
N GLU A 147 2.81 4.82 10.10
CA GLU A 147 1.73 4.68 11.10
C GLU A 147 0.56 5.62 10.76
N PRO A 148 -0.70 5.17 10.91
CA PRO A 148 -1.88 5.92 10.48
C PRO A 148 -2.03 7.32 11.09
N GLU A 149 -1.58 7.50 12.32
CA GLU A 149 -1.70 8.77 13.06
C GLU A 149 -0.52 9.72 12.84
N SER A 150 0.43 9.34 11.95
CA SER A 150 1.58 10.19 11.66
C SER A 150 1.20 11.46 10.92
N ASP A 151 1.84 12.55 11.26
CA ASP A 151 1.86 13.76 10.44
C ASP A 151 2.62 13.48 9.15
N ILE A 152 2.04 13.84 8.01
CA ILE A 152 2.58 13.55 6.67
C ILE A 152 2.93 14.84 5.94
N LEU A 153 4.11 14.84 5.36
CA LEU A 153 4.61 15.85 4.43
C LEU A 153 4.80 15.20 3.06
N LEU A 154 4.40 15.88 1.99
CA LEU A 154 4.51 15.38 0.63
C LEU A 154 5.59 16.11 -0.17
N VAL A 155 6.31 15.34 -0.98
CA VAL A 155 7.24 15.86 -2.00
C VAL A 155 6.84 15.27 -3.35
N PHE A 156 6.68 16.13 -4.35
CA PHE A 156 6.32 15.74 -5.72
C PHE A 156 6.87 16.78 -6.72
N THR A 157 6.70 16.52 -8.00
CA THR A 157 7.16 17.41 -9.06
C THR A 157 6.04 18.31 -9.59
N GLU A 158 4.78 17.83 -9.56
CA GLU A 158 3.63 18.51 -10.16
C GLU A 158 2.59 18.84 -9.08
N ASP A 159 2.45 20.12 -8.73
CA ASP A 159 1.56 20.59 -7.67
C ASP A 159 0.08 20.21 -7.90
N GLU A 160 -0.31 20.03 -9.14
CA GLU A 160 -1.67 19.66 -9.56
C GLU A 160 -2.15 18.32 -8.98
N LYS A 161 -1.24 17.43 -8.62
CA LYS A 161 -1.56 16.09 -8.06
C LYS A 161 -1.80 16.09 -6.56
N TYR A 162 -1.56 17.19 -5.86
CA TYR A 162 -1.68 17.22 -4.40
C TYR A 162 -3.05 16.77 -3.90
N ARG A 163 -4.13 17.26 -4.51
CA ARG A 163 -5.50 16.88 -4.12
C ARG A 163 -5.79 15.41 -4.33
N ASP A 164 -5.30 14.82 -5.42
CA ASP A 164 -5.45 13.40 -5.70
C ASP A 164 -4.70 12.55 -4.70
N MET A 165 -3.50 12.97 -4.30
CA MET A 165 -2.71 12.31 -3.26
C MET A 165 -3.42 12.37 -1.90
N CYS A 166 -3.93 13.55 -1.51
CA CYS A 166 -4.72 13.69 -0.29
C CYS A 166 -5.95 12.78 -0.31
N ALA A 167 -6.68 12.74 -1.43
CA ALA A 167 -7.86 11.88 -1.56
C ALA A 167 -7.52 10.39 -1.40
N LEU A 168 -6.38 9.94 -1.92
CA LEU A 168 -5.91 8.56 -1.72
C LEU A 168 -5.58 8.27 -0.25
N LEU A 169 -4.94 9.20 0.44
CA LEU A 169 -4.56 9.08 1.85
C LEU A 169 -5.79 9.08 2.76
N PHE A 170 -6.74 9.99 2.54
CA PHE A 170 -8.00 10.04 3.30
C PHE A 170 -8.80 8.74 3.19
N ARG A 171 -8.80 8.08 2.03
CA ARG A 171 -9.48 6.77 1.85
C ARG A 171 -8.96 5.66 2.75
N ILE A 172 -7.73 5.77 3.23
CA ILE A 172 -7.10 4.82 4.14
C ILE A 172 -6.93 5.38 5.56
N GLY A 173 -7.58 6.52 5.87
CA GLY A 173 -7.62 7.12 7.20
C GLY A 173 -6.35 7.85 7.61
N TYR A 174 -5.58 8.36 6.65
CA TYR A 174 -4.42 9.21 6.91
C TYR A 174 -4.82 10.66 6.72
N ASP A 175 -5.35 11.27 7.77
CA ASP A 175 -5.97 12.59 7.75
C ASP A 175 -5.00 13.73 8.10
N ASN A 176 -3.84 13.40 8.70
CA ASN A 176 -2.86 14.37 9.17
C ASN A 176 -1.86 14.78 8.08
N ILE A 177 -2.35 15.30 6.96
CA ILE A 177 -1.50 15.80 5.88
C ILE A 177 -1.21 17.28 6.17
N LEU A 178 0.05 17.59 6.54
CA LEU A 178 0.46 18.97 6.88
C LEU A 178 0.59 19.86 5.66
N GLY A 179 0.98 19.29 4.52
CA GLY A 179 1.18 20.01 3.28
C GLY A 179 2.27 19.39 2.41
N TYR A 180 2.76 20.17 1.48
CA TYR A 180 3.81 19.75 0.56
C TYR A 180 4.93 20.78 0.41
N LEU A 181 6.09 20.34 -0.02
CA LEU A 181 7.27 21.18 -0.21
C LEU A 181 7.09 22.10 -1.42
N GLN A 182 6.96 23.39 -1.17
CA GLN A 182 6.93 24.42 -2.21
C GLN A 182 8.26 24.44 -2.99
N GLY A 183 8.18 24.39 -4.31
CA GLY A 183 9.34 24.33 -5.19
C GLY A 183 10.04 22.96 -5.22
N GLY A 184 9.46 21.96 -4.54
CA GLY A 184 9.99 20.59 -4.53
C GLY A 184 11.43 20.48 -4.04
N VAL A 185 12.14 19.43 -4.45
CA VAL A 185 13.55 19.19 -4.08
C VAL A 185 14.48 20.31 -4.58
N PRO A 186 14.29 20.90 -5.77
CA PRO A 186 15.09 22.07 -6.16
C PRO A 186 14.99 23.22 -5.17
N GLY A 187 13.80 23.61 -4.74
CA GLY A 187 13.61 24.68 -3.74
C GLY A 187 14.27 24.36 -2.40
N TRP A 188 14.28 23.09 -1.98
CA TRP A 188 15.00 22.62 -0.80
C TRP A 188 16.52 22.83 -0.94
N GLN A 189 17.09 22.48 -2.11
CA GLN A 189 18.51 22.65 -2.40
C GLN A 189 18.94 24.12 -2.47
N GLU A 190 18.11 24.99 -3.07
CA GLU A 190 18.36 26.43 -3.14
C GLU A 190 18.48 27.09 -1.75
N HIS A 191 17.81 26.52 -0.74
CA HIS A 191 17.94 26.95 0.66
C HIS A 191 19.17 26.37 1.37
N GLY A 192 20.00 25.59 0.68
CA GLY A 192 21.22 25.01 1.23
C GLY A 192 20.97 23.86 2.22
N TYR A 193 19.80 23.23 2.22
CA TYR A 193 19.47 22.15 3.13
C TYR A 193 20.09 20.82 2.66
N PRO A 194 20.32 19.87 3.60
CA PRO A 194 20.95 18.58 3.31
C PRO A 194 20.15 17.77 2.30
N ILE A 195 20.87 17.08 1.44
CA ILE A 195 20.33 16.12 0.47
C ILE A 195 21.08 14.79 0.56
N GLU A 196 20.43 13.73 0.14
CA GLU A 196 21.02 12.41 -0.06
C GLU A 196 20.82 11.91 -1.48
N ARG A 197 21.62 10.92 -1.85
CA ARG A 197 21.57 10.26 -3.16
C ARG A 197 21.74 8.76 -2.97
N LEU A 198 21.08 7.98 -3.79
CA LEU A 198 21.29 6.54 -3.88
C LEU A 198 22.16 6.24 -5.09
N SER A 199 23.22 5.47 -4.88
CA SER A 199 24.03 4.97 -5.99
C SER A 199 23.20 3.95 -6.78
N LEU A 200 22.87 4.29 -8.02
CA LEU A 200 22.31 3.32 -8.95
C LEU A 200 23.43 2.42 -9.44
N ARG A 201 23.21 1.11 -9.37
CA ARG A 201 24.16 0.08 -9.83
C ARG A 201 23.54 -0.71 -10.95
N SER A 202 24.29 -0.94 -12.01
CA SER A 202 23.92 -1.92 -13.02
C SER A 202 24.04 -3.35 -12.47
N VAL A 203 23.36 -4.31 -13.08
CA VAL A 203 23.50 -5.73 -12.71
C VAL A 203 24.96 -6.22 -12.84
N GLN A 204 25.70 -5.68 -13.82
CA GLN A 204 27.11 -6.00 -14.03
C GLN A 204 27.98 -5.50 -12.87
N GLU A 205 27.78 -4.25 -12.43
CA GLU A 205 28.51 -3.68 -11.28
C GLU A 205 28.20 -4.43 -10.01
N LEU A 206 26.93 -4.74 -9.74
CA LEU A 206 26.54 -5.53 -8.57
C LEU A 206 27.21 -6.90 -8.58
N ARG A 207 27.29 -7.57 -9.74
CA ARG A 207 27.93 -8.87 -9.86
C ARG A 207 29.43 -8.81 -9.50
N LEU A 208 30.11 -7.71 -9.85
CA LEU A 208 31.53 -7.53 -9.52
C LEU A 208 31.77 -7.22 -8.03
N GLU A 209 30.78 -6.64 -7.34
CA GLU A 209 30.88 -6.31 -5.92
C GLU A 209 30.61 -7.48 -4.98
N ILE A 210 29.84 -8.49 -5.41
CA ILE A 210 29.47 -9.66 -4.59
C ILE A 210 30.36 -10.90 -4.88
N THR A 211 31.35 -10.76 -5.77
CA THR A 211 32.36 -11.82 -6.06
C THR A 211 33.63 -11.54 -5.29
#